data_15f40db150d51ebaadf83b0f45736a8e
#
_entry.id   15f40db150d51ebaadf83b0f45736a8e
#
_cell.length_a   1.000
_cell.length_b   1.000
_cell.length_c   1.000
_cell.angle_alpha   90.00
_cell.angle_beta   90.00
_cell.angle_gamma   90.00
#
_symmetry.space_group_name_H-M   'P 1'
#
loop_
_entity.id
_entity.type
_entity.pdbx_description
1 polymer ?
#
loop_
_entity_poly.entity_id
_entity_poly.type
_entity_poly.pdbx_seq_one_letter_code
_entity_poly.pdbx_strand_id
1 'polypeptide(L)'
;MMRKVFAAANLERQGVAGYPRCMSTENYTPYKNLPPLAGLATFDEARTPGLSVDESVARLKRFHHVLRRLHGIFLARLTAEPIYELKMAFSLHGHICAEHTTALRARIGEMREPPLGLDVVPDANLEILLDEIRTAPDTAALLLGLYEKAIPALIAAMERYRTAVNPLADAPSRRALRFALLELADMSSYGTRAVAQLTIPQDRARLAEWLSLLDRALAAAGGLDGSAEISPMPIARHFSAQPYSYDRVPIAMRGSPIPIIWA
;
A
#
# COMPACT_ATOMS: atom_id res chain seq x y z
N MET A 1 30.95 51.44 -10.12
CA MET A 1 31.51 51.51 -11.45
C MET A 1 32.65 50.54 -11.57
N MET A 2 32.42 49.37 -12.13
CA MET A 2 33.36 48.45 -12.79
C MET A 2 32.64 47.14 -13.12
N ARG A 3 32.16 47.03 -14.36
CA ARG A 3 31.69 45.79 -14.96
C ARG A 3 32.91 44.89 -15.24
N LYS A 4 32.99 43.70 -14.68
CA LYS A 4 33.90 42.66 -15.16
C LYS A 4 33.16 41.74 -16.13
N VAL A 5 33.57 41.81 -17.36
CA VAL A 5 33.24 40.94 -18.48
C VAL A 5 33.95 39.63 -18.25
N PHE A 6 33.21 38.55 -18.12
CA PHE A 6 33.78 37.20 -18.19
C PHE A 6 33.77 36.75 -19.64
N ALA A 7 34.97 36.63 -20.20
CA ALA A 7 35.21 36.07 -21.51
C ALA A 7 34.91 34.56 -21.50
N ALA A 8 34.11 34.12 -22.47
CA ALA A 8 33.88 32.72 -22.75
C ALA A 8 35.16 32.07 -23.27
N ALA A 9 35.78 31.18 -22.49
CA ALA A 9 36.84 30.32 -22.96
C ALA A 9 36.23 29.15 -23.73
N ASN A 10 36.49 29.07 -25.02
CA ASN A 10 36.27 27.92 -25.87
C ASN A 10 37.15 26.76 -25.35
N LEU A 11 36.57 25.79 -24.66
CA LEU A 11 37.21 24.49 -24.45
C LEU A 11 36.96 23.65 -25.70
N GLU A 12 37.99 23.51 -26.49
CA GLU A 12 38.06 22.50 -27.56
C GLU A 12 37.85 21.11 -26.92
N ARG A 13 36.84 20.42 -27.39
CA ARG A 13 36.54 19.05 -27.02
C ARG A 13 37.66 18.13 -27.56
N GLN A 14 38.63 17.81 -26.70
CA GLN A 14 39.50 16.68 -26.96
C GLN A 14 38.63 15.41 -26.99
N GLY A 15 38.70 14.71 -28.13
CA GLY A 15 37.94 13.51 -28.37
C GLY A 15 38.23 12.44 -27.33
N VAL A 16 37.28 12.19 -26.45
CA VAL A 16 37.26 10.99 -25.62
C VAL A 16 37.01 9.83 -26.57
N ALA A 17 37.96 8.85 -26.58
CA ALA A 17 37.92 7.64 -27.37
C ALA A 17 36.53 7.00 -27.29
N GLY A 18 35.97 6.70 -28.46
CA GLY A 18 34.56 6.34 -28.64
C GLY A 18 34.06 5.27 -27.67
N TYR A 19 33.06 5.62 -26.92
CA TYR A 19 32.14 4.61 -26.41
C TYR A 19 31.61 3.81 -27.61
N PRO A 20 31.63 2.48 -27.59
CA PRO A 20 31.07 1.70 -28.68
C PRO A 20 29.63 2.18 -28.91
N ARG A 21 29.31 2.49 -30.19
CA ARG A 21 27.93 2.81 -30.60
C ARG A 21 26.99 1.81 -29.91
N CYS A 22 26.00 2.33 -29.20
CA CYS A 22 24.94 1.54 -28.61
C CYS A 22 24.47 0.51 -29.66
N MET A 23 24.78 -0.77 -29.41
CA MET A 23 24.36 -1.85 -30.29
C MET A 23 22.86 -1.76 -30.45
N SER A 24 22.35 -1.73 -31.68
CA SER A 24 20.93 -1.82 -31.89
C SER A 24 20.46 -3.14 -31.29
N THR A 25 19.45 -3.10 -30.43
CA THR A 25 18.97 -4.31 -29.73
C THR A 25 18.35 -5.32 -30.68
N GLU A 26 18.11 -4.94 -31.94
CA GLU A 26 17.61 -5.82 -33.01
C GLU A 26 18.52 -7.01 -33.31
N ASN A 27 19.81 -6.91 -32.98
CA ASN A 27 20.79 -7.98 -33.23
C ASN A 27 21.43 -8.52 -31.94
N TYR A 28 20.86 -8.22 -30.76
CA TYR A 28 21.41 -8.73 -29.52
C TYR A 28 21.08 -10.20 -29.33
N THR A 29 22.10 -11.04 -29.31
CA THR A 29 21.97 -12.46 -28.95
C THR A 29 22.55 -12.67 -27.55
N PRO A 30 21.72 -13.16 -26.60
CA PRO A 30 22.20 -13.42 -25.24
C PRO A 30 23.32 -14.45 -25.23
N TYR A 31 24.40 -14.19 -24.49
CA TYR A 31 25.47 -15.15 -24.29
C TYR A 31 24.90 -16.41 -23.62
N LYS A 32 25.09 -17.58 -24.28
CA LYS A 32 24.57 -18.88 -23.80
C LYS A 32 23.07 -18.84 -23.36
N ASN A 33 22.25 -18.06 -24.04
CA ASN A 33 20.83 -17.88 -23.71
C ASN A 33 20.55 -17.39 -22.29
N LEU A 34 21.49 -16.69 -21.66
CA LEU A 34 21.25 -16.06 -20.35
C LEU A 34 20.17 -14.98 -20.48
N PRO A 35 19.24 -14.86 -19.49
CA PRO A 35 18.23 -13.82 -19.53
C PRO A 35 18.84 -12.42 -19.60
N PRO A 36 18.46 -11.56 -20.53
CA PRO A 36 18.93 -10.18 -20.58
C PRO A 36 18.47 -9.40 -19.35
N LEU A 37 19.10 -8.27 -19.07
CA LEU A 37 18.72 -7.35 -18.00
C LEU A 37 18.45 -8.03 -16.64
N ALA A 38 19.30 -9.00 -16.30
CA ALA A 38 19.18 -9.82 -15.08
C ALA A 38 17.83 -10.57 -14.96
N GLY A 39 17.12 -10.80 -16.06
CA GLY A 39 15.78 -11.41 -16.08
C GLY A 39 14.67 -10.52 -15.53
N LEU A 40 14.92 -9.23 -15.34
CA LEU A 40 13.93 -8.29 -14.84
C LEU A 40 12.93 -7.86 -15.92
N ALA A 41 13.39 -7.80 -17.18
CA ALA A 41 12.60 -7.38 -18.32
C ALA A 41 13.25 -7.87 -19.63
N THR A 42 12.46 -7.93 -20.68
CA THR A 42 12.96 -7.92 -22.05
C THR A 42 13.43 -6.52 -22.45
N PHE A 43 14.18 -6.38 -23.54
CA PHE A 43 14.58 -5.06 -24.04
C PHE A 43 13.39 -4.20 -24.45
N ASP A 44 12.33 -4.80 -24.99
CA ASP A 44 11.12 -4.08 -25.41
C ASP A 44 10.33 -3.57 -24.21
N GLU A 45 10.16 -4.40 -23.17
CA GLU A 45 9.55 -3.97 -21.90
C GLU A 45 10.36 -2.86 -21.23
N ALA A 46 11.69 -2.97 -21.24
CA ALA A 46 12.57 -1.95 -20.63
C ALA A 46 12.51 -0.59 -21.35
N ARG A 47 12.20 -0.57 -22.64
CA ARG A 47 12.03 0.65 -23.46
C ARG A 47 10.64 1.25 -23.37
N THR A 48 9.64 0.47 -22.96
CA THR A 48 8.26 0.93 -22.86
C THR A 48 8.15 1.86 -21.64
N PRO A 49 7.72 3.11 -21.83
CA PRO A 49 7.49 4.02 -20.71
C PRO A 49 6.47 3.44 -19.74
N GLY A 50 6.79 3.50 -18.45
CA GLY A 50 5.84 3.23 -17.37
C GLY A 50 5.22 4.52 -16.83
N LEU A 51 4.78 4.48 -15.58
CA LEU A 51 4.35 5.67 -14.85
C LEU A 51 5.51 6.67 -14.73
N SER A 52 5.18 7.96 -14.74
CA SER A 52 6.13 9.00 -14.38
C SER A 52 6.60 8.85 -12.92
N VAL A 53 7.70 9.49 -12.56
CA VAL A 53 8.19 9.49 -11.17
C VAL A 53 7.15 10.07 -10.22
N ASP A 54 6.48 11.16 -10.63
CA ASP A 54 5.46 11.81 -9.80
C ASP A 54 4.23 10.92 -9.56
N GLU A 55 3.73 10.26 -10.60
CA GLU A 55 2.63 9.28 -10.48
C GLU A 55 3.03 8.09 -9.61
N SER A 56 4.23 7.56 -9.81
CA SER A 56 4.78 6.47 -9.02
C SER A 56 4.87 6.83 -7.54
N VAL A 57 5.42 8.01 -7.22
CA VAL A 57 5.53 8.53 -5.85
C VAL A 57 4.15 8.76 -5.23
N ALA A 58 3.20 9.35 -5.98
CA ALA A 58 1.85 9.58 -5.50
C ALA A 58 1.15 8.27 -5.09
N ARG A 59 1.24 7.22 -5.92
CA ARG A 59 0.67 5.91 -5.61
C ARG A 59 1.37 5.22 -4.44
N LEU A 60 2.71 5.26 -4.36
CA LEU A 60 3.46 4.71 -3.24
C LEU A 60 3.13 5.41 -1.92
N LYS A 61 2.90 6.73 -1.92
CA LYS A 61 2.43 7.48 -0.75
C LYS A 61 1.04 7.01 -0.30
N ARG A 62 0.12 6.71 -1.22
CA ARG A 62 -1.19 6.15 -0.88
C ARG A 62 -1.06 4.76 -0.25
N PHE A 63 -0.21 3.87 -0.80
CA PHE A 63 0.05 2.56 -0.19
C PHE A 63 0.68 2.68 1.19
N HIS A 64 1.66 3.57 1.37
CA HIS A 64 2.25 3.89 2.66
C HIS A 64 1.17 4.33 3.66
N HIS A 65 0.29 5.26 3.25
CA HIS A 65 -0.79 5.75 4.10
C HIS A 65 -1.75 4.61 4.51
N VAL A 66 -2.22 3.80 3.54
CA VAL A 66 -3.14 2.68 3.82
C VAL A 66 -2.51 1.67 4.78
N LEU A 67 -1.27 1.25 4.55
CA LEU A 67 -0.56 0.30 5.43
C LEU A 67 -0.37 0.88 6.84
N ARG A 68 0.02 2.15 6.96
CA ARG A 68 0.12 2.86 8.24
C ARG A 68 -1.21 2.87 8.97
N ARG A 69 -2.31 3.14 8.26
CA ARG A 69 -3.66 3.14 8.83
C ARG A 69 -4.12 1.74 9.25
N LEU A 70 -3.87 0.72 8.41
CA LEU A 70 -4.17 -0.68 8.75
C LEU A 70 -3.40 -1.14 9.99
N HIS A 71 -2.09 -0.81 10.10
CA HIS A 71 -1.33 -1.02 11.32
C HIS A 71 -2.05 -0.42 12.54
N GLY A 72 -2.44 0.85 12.45
CA GLY A 72 -3.16 1.55 13.54
C GLY A 72 -4.53 0.91 13.85
N ILE A 73 -5.25 0.40 12.86
CA ILE A 73 -6.53 -0.28 13.06
C ILE A 73 -6.30 -1.61 13.81
N PHE A 74 -5.37 -2.46 13.36
CA PHE A 74 -5.07 -3.72 14.03
C PHE A 74 -4.68 -3.52 15.48
N LEU A 75 -3.79 -2.56 15.78
CA LEU A 75 -3.38 -2.26 17.15
C LEU A 75 -4.53 -1.71 18.01
N ALA A 76 -5.34 -0.81 17.46
CA ALA A 76 -6.46 -0.23 18.19
C ALA A 76 -7.53 -1.28 18.56
N ARG A 77 -7.71 -2.28 17.72
CA ARG A 77 -8.70 -3.35 17.92
C ARG A 77 -8.17 -4.52 18.73
N LEU A 78 -6.87 -4.61 18.96
CA LEU A 78 -6.24 -5.71 19.68
C LEU A 78 -6.80 -5.89 21.11
N THR A 79 -7.01 -4.80 21.83
CA THR A 79 -7.55 -4.82 23.20
C THR A 79 -9.06 -5.07 23.21
N ALA A 80 -9.79 -4.57 22.23
CA ALA A 80 -11.24 -4.70 22.14
C ALA A 80 -11.71 -6.07 21.63
N GLU A 81 -10.83 -6.86 21.00
CA GLU A 81 -11.21 -8.16 20.44
C GLU A 81 -11.23 -9.25 21.52
N PRO A 82 -12.36 -10.00 21.71
CA PRO A 82 -12.44 -11.04 22.73
C PRO A 82 -11.88 -12.41 22.29
N ILE A 83 -11.66 -12.63 20.99
CA ILE A 83 -11.23 -13.91 20.43
C ILE A 83 -9.70 -13.96 20.40
N TYR A 84 -9.11 -14.96 21.06
CA TYR A 84 -7.65 -15.10 21.18
C TYR A 84 -6.95 -15.19 19.83
N GLU A 85 -7.46 -16.04 18.93
CA GLU A 85 -6.88 -16.26 17.60
C GLU A 85 -6.89 -14.98 16.76
N LEU A 86 -7.93 -14.15 16.89
CA LEU A 86 -7.98 -12.86 16.22
C LEU A 86 -6.99 -11.85 16.84
N LYS A 87 -6.83 -11.84 18.17
CA LYS A 87 -5.80 -11.01 18.80
C LYS A 87 -4.40 -11.33 18.26
N MET A 88 -4.08 -12.62 18.18
CA MET A 88 -2.79 -13.07 17.66
C MET A 88 -2.60 -12.65 16.19
N ALA A 89 -3.64 -12.83 15.37
CA ALA A 89 -3.64 -12.41 13.98
C ALA A 89 -3.50 -10.88 13.84
N PHE A 90 -4.23 -10.09 14.63
CA PHE A 90 -4.15 -8.63 14.60
C PHE A 90 -2.76 -8.12 15.01
N SER A 91 -2.13 -8.77 16.00
CA SER A 91 -0.74 -8.47 16.38
C SER A 91 0.22 -8.71 15.20
N LEU A 92 0.14 -9.88 14.57
CA LEU A 92 0.98 -10.22 13.42
C LEU A 92 0.72 -9.31 12.22
N HIS A 93 -0.54 -9.13 11.84
CA HIS A 93 -0.92 -8.31 10.69
C HIS A 93 -0.58 -6.82 10.89
N GLY A 94 -0.70 -6.34 12.13
CA GLY A 94 -0.24 -5.00 12.49
C GLY A 94 1.27 -4.85 12.31
N HIS A 95 2.07 -5.84 12.74
CA HIS A 95 3.51 -5.86 12.52
C HIS A 95 3.86 -5.86 11.03
N ILE A 96 3.28 -6.76 10.24
CA ILE A 96 3.49 -6.84 8.79
C ILE A 96 3.21 -5.48 8.11
N CYS A 97 2.09 -4.84 8.44
CA CYS A 97 1.76 -3.51 7.91
C CYS A 97 2.81 -2.45 8.28
N ALA A 98 3.38 -2.50 9.50
CA ALA A 98 4.43 -1.58 9.93
C ALA A 98 5.73 -1.77 9.16
N GLU A 99 6.15 -3.02 8.94
CA GLU A 99 7.35 -3.36 8.17
C GLU A 99 7.24 -2.84 6.73
N HIS A 100 6.10 -3.07 6.05
CA HIS A 100 5.89 -2.57 4.70
C HIS A 100 5.74 -1.05 4.65
N THR A 101 5.16 -0.43 5.67
CA THR A 101 5.16 1.04 5.81
C THR A 101 6.58 1.59 5.85
N THR A 102 7.47 0.96 6.62
CA THR A 102 8.88 1.34 6.71
C THR A 102 9.61 1.14 5.38
N ALA A 103 9.40 0.01 4.71
CA ALA A 103 9.98 -0.27 3.41
C ALA A 103 9.54 0.75 2.33
N LEU A 104 8.25 1.08 2.29
CA LEU A 104 7.73 2.09 1.35
C LEU A 104 8.23 3.51 1.68
N ARG A 105 8.35 3.87 2.97
CA ARG A 105 8.96 5.15 3.38
C ARG A 105 10.38 5.28 2.85
N ALA A 106 11.20 4.24 3.01
CA ALA A 106 12.56 4.20 2.48
C ALA A 106 12.56 4.36 0.96
N ARG A 107 11.71 3.61 0.24
CA ARG A 107 11.61 3.67 -1.21
C ARG A 107 11.18 5.05 -1.72
N ILE A 108 10.20 5.68 -1.09
CA ILE A 108 9.76 7.05 -1.44
C ILE A 108 10.91 8.04 -1.22
N GLY A 109 11.70 7.87 -0.15
CA GLY A 109 12.88 8.69 0.11
C GLY A 109 13.95 8.58 -0.98
N GLU A 110 14.14 7.39 -1.57
CA GLU A 110 15.05 7.16 -2.70
C GLU A 110 14.58 7.85 -4.00
N MET A 111 13.28 8.08 -4.16
CA MET A 111 12.69 8.70 -5.36
C MET A 111 12.48 10.21 -5.22
N ARG A 112 12.43 10.71 -3.98
CA ARG A 112 12.16 12.12 -3.67
C ARG A 112 13.03 12.59 -2.51
N GLU A 113 13.55 13.81 -2.62
CA GLU A 113 14.21 14.48 -1.50
C GLU A 113 13.19 14.92 -0.43
N PRO A 114 13.59 15.01 0.85
CA PRO A 114 12.75 15.54 1.92
C PRO A 114 12.32 17.00 1.64
N PRO A 115 11.10 17.41 2.11
CA PRO A 115 10.18 16.67 2.95
C PRO A 115 9.33 15.67 2.13
N LEU A 116 9.15 14.46 2.66
CA LEU A 116 8.40 13.40 1.98
C LEU A 116 6.88 13.64 1.95
N GLY A 117 6.35 14.45 2.85
CA GLY A 117 4.91 14.73 2.95
C GLY A 117 4.05 13.51 3.29
N LEU A 118 4.60 12.55 4.04
CA LEU A 118 3.93 11.28 4.39
C LEU A 118 2.89 11.41 5.50
N ASP A 119 2.83 12.55 6.18
CA ASP A 119 1.82 12.85 7.21
C ASP A 119 0.56 13.49 6.63
N VAL A 120 0.62 13.92 5.37
CA VAL A 120 -0.53 14.46 4.67
C VAL A 120 -1.47 13.33 4.28
N VAL A 121 -2.77 13.50 4.57
CA VAL A 121 -3.82 12.58 4.14
C VAL A 121 -3.94 12.70 2.62
N PRO A 122 -3.72 11.62 1.87
CA PRO A 122 -3.68 11.70 0.41
C PRO A 122 -5.05 11.92 -0.24
N ASP A 123 -6.13 11.50 0.44
CA ASP A 123 -7.51 11.65 -0.03
C ASP A 123 -8.52 11.53 1.12
N ALA A 124 -9.54 12.39 1.14
CA ALA A 124 -10.52 12.43 2.22
C ALA A 124 -11.43 11.19 2.24
N ASN A 125 -11.81 10.66 1.08
CA ASN A 125 -12.67 9.47 1.00
C ASN A 125 -11.90 8.20 1.37
N LEU A 126 -10.61 8.15 1.05
CA LEU A 126 -9.72 7.09 1.52
C LEU A 126 -9.61 7.11 3.06
N GLU A 127 -9.51 8.28 3.67
CA GLU A 127 -9.48 8.41 5.12
C GLU A 127 -10.80 7.98 5.75
N ILE A 128 -11.94 8.35 5.15
CA ILE A 128 -13.28 7.91 5.60
C ILE A 128 -13.39 6.38 5.55
N LEU A 129 -12.97 5.74 4.46
CA LEU A 129 -12.96 4.29 4.35
C LEU A 129 -12.24 3.62 5.53
N LEU A 130 -11.04 4.11 5.86
CA LEU A 130 -10.21 3.53 6.91
C LEU A 130 -10.72 3.88 8.33
N ASP A 131 -11.32 5.06 8.51
CA ASP A 131 -11.98 5.43 9.77
C ASP A 131 -13.22 4.59 10.01
N GLU A 132 -14.05 4.34 8.99
CA GLU A 132 -15.23 3.47 9.08
C GLU A 132 -14.85 2.05 9.52
N ILE A 133 -13.78 1.49 8.96
CA ILE A 133 -13.28 0.17 9.37
C ILE A 133 -12.75 0.21 10.81
N ARG A 134 -12.03 1.27 11.18
CA ARG A 134 -11.52 1.43 12.56
C ARG A 134 -12.65 1.48 13.59
N THR A 135 -13.75 2.13 13.25
CA THR A 135 -14.92 2.31 14.13
C THR A 135 -15.99 1.25 13.96
N ALA A 136 -15.69 0.16 13.23
CA ALA A 136 -16.60 -0.97 13.06
C ALA A 136 -17.22 -1.40 14.39
N PRO A 137 -18.56 -1.59 14.48
CA PRO A 137 -19.26 -1.75 15.76
C PRO A 137 -18.97 -3.08 16.47
N ASP A 138 -18.58 -4.08 15.73
CA ASP A 138 -18.33 -5.44 16.26
C ASP A 138 -17.29 -6.20 15.42
N THR A 139 -16.95 -7.41 15.86
CA THR A 139 -15.97 -8.28 15.20
C THR A 139 -16.39 -8.65 13.77
N ALA A 140 -17.68 -8.94 13.52
CA ALA A 140 -18.16 -9.29 12.18
C ALA A 140 -17.97 -8.14 11.19
N ALA A 141 -18.37 -6.93 11.57
CA ALA A 141 -18.16 -5.73 10.75
C ALA A 141 -16.67 -5.46 10.50
N LEU A 142 -15.82 -5.57 11.54
CA LEU A 142 -14.38 -5.39 11.42
C LEU A 142 -13.74 -6.39 10.44
N LEU A 143 -14.09 -7.67 10.55
CA LEU A 143 -13.57 -8.71 9.65
C LEU A 143 -13.99 -8.45 8.20
N LEU A 144 -15.26 -8.12 7.96
CA LEU A 144 -15.76 -7.79 6.62
C LEU A 144 -15.06 -6.55 6.05
N GLY A 145 -14.91 -5.49 6.85
CA GLY A 145 -14.21 -4.28 6.42
C GLY A 145 -12.74 -4.49 6.10
N LEU A 146 -12.02 -5.23 6.93
CA LEU A 146 -10.59 -5.51 6.74
C LEU A 146 -10.34 -6.50 5.60
N TYR A 147 -10.97 -7.70 5.67
CA TYR A 147 -10.57 -8.84 4.84
C TYR A 147 -11.40 -9.02 3.58
N GLU A 148 -12.55 -8.37 3.46
CA GLU A 148 -13.31 -8.37 2.20
C GLU A 148 -13.23 -7.04 1.44
N LYS A 149 -12.90 -5.93 2.11
CA LYS A 149 -12.80 -4.62 1.46
C LYS A 149 -11.36 -4.09 1.37
N ALA A 150 -10.74 -3.75 2.49
CA ALA A 150 -9.47 -3.03 2.48
C ALA A 150 -8.30 -3.84 1.93
N ILE A 151 -8.06 -5.05 2.46
CA ILE A 151 -6.90 -5.87 2.08
C ILE A 151 -6.99 -6.34 0.62
N PRO A 152 -8.12 -6.89 0.11
CA PRO A 152 -8.23 -7.24 -1.29
C PRO A 152 -8.07 -6.05 -2.23
N ALA A 153 -8.63 -4.89 -1.87
CA ALA A 153 -8.48 -3.67 -2.65
C ALA A 153 -7.01 -3.19 -2.70
N LEU A 154 -6.27 -3.34 -1.58
CA LEU A 154 -4.86 -2.99 -1.51
C LEU A 154 -4.01 -3.93 -2.38
N ILE A 155 -4.25 -5.24 -2.31
CA ILE A 155 -3.61 -6.23 -3.17
C ILE A 155 -3.83 -5.87 -4.66
N ALA A 156 -5.08 -5.65 -5.05
CA ALA A 156 -5.42 -5.30 -6.43
C ALA A 156 -4.76 -4.00 -6.89
N ALA A 157 -4.70 -2.99 -6.02
CA ALA A 157 -4.05 -1.71 -6.32
C ALA A 157 -2.52 -1.85 -6.49
N MET A 158 -1.86 -2.64 -5.63
CA MET A 158 -0.42 -2.92 -5.74
C MET A 158 -0.08 -3.73 -6.99
N GLU A 159 -0.93 -4.69 -7.39
CA GLU A 159 -0.73 -5.44 -8.64
C GLU A 159 -0.89 -4.52 -9.87
N ARG A 160 -1.91 -3.63 -9.89
CA ARG A 160 -2.03 -2.63 -10.95
C ARG A 160 -0.79 -1.74 -11.04
N TYR A 161 -0.24 -1.29 -9.91
CA TYR A 161 1.00 -0.52 -9.90
C TYR A 161 2.15 -1.31 -10.55
N ARG A 162 2.34 -2.58 -10.16
CA ARG A 162 3.43 -3.43 -10.70
C ARG A 162 3.35 -3.65 -12.20
N THR A 163 2.15 -3.64 -12.76
CA THR A 163 1.95 -3.74 -14.23
C THR A 163 2.08 -2.41 -14.95
N ALA A 164 1.84 -1.29 -14.26
CA ALA A 164 1.86 0.05 -14.85
C ALA A 164 3.26 0.69 -14.89
N VAL A 165 4.18 0.27 -14.02
CA VAL A 165 5.54 0.82 -13.96
C VAL A 165 6.49 0.09 -14.91
N ASN A 166 7.57 0.79 -15.30
CA ASN A 166 8.64 0.17 -16.10
C ASN A 166 9.34 -0.93 -15.28
N PRO A 167 9.43 -2.17 -15.79
CA PRO A 167 9.95 -3.30 -15.02
C PRO A 167 11.45 -3.20 -14.66
N LEU A 168 12.22 -2.47 -15.45
CA LEU A 168 13.66 -2.29 -15.21
C LEU A 168 13.92 -1.04 -14.34
N ALA A 169 13.39 0.11 -14.75
CA ALA A 169 13.62 1.38 -14.03
C ALA A 169 13.03 1.36 -12.60
N ASP A 170 11.86 0.74 -12.44
CA ASP A 170 11.15 0.63 -11.17
C ASP A 170 11.33 -0.73 -10.46
N ALA A 171 12.35 -1.50 -10.85
CA ALA A 171 12.66 -2.78 -10.21
C ALA A 171 12.70 -2.71 -8.67
N PRO A 172 13.27 -1.67 -8.02
CA PRO A 172 13.25 -1.56 -6.56
C PRO A 172 11.84 -1.42 -5.98
N SER A 173 10.97 -0.60 -6.60
CA SER A 173 9.57 -0.45 -6.17
C SER A 173 8.80 -1.76 -6.36
N ARG A 174 8.95 -2.40 -7.52
CA ARG A 174 8.35 -3.72 -7.81
C ARG A 174 8.80 -4.79 -6.80
N ARG A 175 10.08 -4.76 -6.41
CA ARG A 175 10.61 -5.67 -5.37
C ARG A 175 9.94 -5.41 -4.02
N ALA A 176 9.86 -4.17 -3.56
CA ALA A 176 9.21 -3.83 -2.29
C ALA A 176 7.76 -4.32 -2.26
N LEU A 177 7.00 -4.04 -3.34
CA LEU A 177 5.61 -4.48 -3.44
C LEU A 177 5.45 -5.99 -3.60
N ARG A 178 6.43 -6.71 -4.19
CA ARG A 178 6.39 -8.17 -4.26
C ARG A 178 6.38 -8.81 -2.88
N PHE A 179 7.20 -8.32 -1.94
CA PHE A 179 7.20 -8.81 -0.56
C PHE A 179 5.91 -8.45 0.16
N ALA A 180 5.43 -7.22 -0.02
CA ALA A 180 4.16 -6.81 0.56
C ALA A 180 2.99 -7.68 0.06
N LEU A 181 2.92 -7.96 -1.23
CA LEU A 181 1.88 -8.79 -1.82
C LEU A 181 1.91 -10.23 -1.32
N LEU A 182 3.09 -10.81 -1.11
CA LEU A 182 3.24 -12.16 -0.56
C LEU A 182 2.58 -12.23 0.82
N GLU A 183 2.95 -11.33 1.73
CA GLU A 183 2.44 -11.33 3.10
C GLU A 183 0.97 -10.86 3.18
N LEU A 184 0.54 -9.93 2.33
CA LEU A 184 -0.87 -9.55 2.22
C LEU A 184 -1.74 -10.69 1.70
N ALA A 185 -1.22 -11.57 0.84
CA ALA A 185 -1.92 -12.78 0.40
C ALA A 185 -2.13 -13.76 1.56
N ASP A 186 -1.14 -13.95 2.43
CA ASP A 186 -1.27 -14.75 3.64
C ASP A 186 -2.29 -14.15 4.61
N MET A 187 -2.26 -12.82 4.82
CA MET A 187 -3.26 -12.10 5.61
C MET A 187 -4.67 -12.27 5.04
N SER A 188 -4.82 -12.16 3.72
CA SER A 188 -6.11 -12.35 3.03
C SER A 188 -6.61 -13.79 3.18
N SER A 189 -5.74 -14.76 3.06
CA SER A 189 -6.08 -16.19 3.25
C SER A 189 -6.58 -16.48 4.67
N TYR A 190 -5.88 -15.96 5.68
CA TYR A 190 -6.34 -16.03 7.08
C TYR A 190 -7.70 -15.33 7.23
N GLY A 191 -7.83 -14.12 6.72
CA GLY A 191 -9.05 -13.31 6.83
C GLY A 191 -10.27 -13.98 6.19
N THR A 192 -10.10 -14.59 5.01
CA THR A 192 -11.16 -15.34 4.35
C THR A 192 -11.70 -16.48 5.25
N ARG A 193 -10.81 -17.20 5.93
CA ARG A 193 -11.21 -18.25 6.87
C ARG A 193 -11.89 -17.67 8.12
N ALA A 194 -11.36 -16.57 8.65
CA ALA A 194 -11.95 -15.91 9.82
C ALA A 194 -13.36 -15.40 9.51
N VAL A 195 -13.55 -14.76 8.36
CA VAL A 195 -14.88 -14.32 7.89
C VAL A 195 -15.83 -15.51 7.76
N ALA A 196 -15.40 -16.59 7.11
CA ALA A 196 -16.26 -17.77 6.91
C ALA A 196 -16.70 -18.42 8.23
N GLN A 197 -15.90 -18.36 9.28
CA GLN A 197 -16.19 -18.99 10.57
C GLN A 197 -16.90 -18.06 11.57
N LEU A 198 -16.70 -16.75 11.47
CA LEU A 198 -17.12 -15.80 12.49
C LEU A 198 -18.21 -14.83 12.02
N THR A 199 -18.64 -14.92 10.76
CA THR A 199 -19.76 -14.12 10.24
C THR A 199 -20.88 -15.02 9.73
N ILE A 200 -22.12 -14.59 9.95
CA ILE A 200 -23.31 -15.27 9.48
C ILE A 200 -24.06 -14.42 8.44
N PRO A 201 -24.99 -15.00 7.65
CA PRO A 201 -25.74 -14.25 6.64
C PRO A 201 -26.49 -13.04 7.21
N GLN A 202 -26.96 -13.12 8.45
CA GLN A 202 -27.65 -12.03 9.16
C GLN A 202 -26.72 -10.82 9.42
N ASP A 203 -25.42 -11.05 9.68
CA ASP A 203 -24.46 -9.95 9.82
C ASP A 203 -24.32 -9.19 8.52
N ARG A 204 -24.23 -9.90 7.38
CA ARG A 204 -24.17 -9.28 6.06
C ARG A 204 -25.41 -8.48 5.74
N ALA A 205 -26.59 -9.00 6.05
CA ALA A 205 -27.85 -8.30 5.85
C ALA A 205 -27.91 -7.01 6.70
N ARG A 206 -27.56 -7.11 7.98
CA ARG A 206 -27.50 -5.96 8.90
C ARG A 206 -26.50 -4.90 8.49
N LEU A 207 -25.36 -5.29 7.92
CA LEU A 207 -24.26 -4.40 7.54
C LEU A 207 -24.30 -3.97 6.07
N ALA A 208 -25.31 -4.36 5.30
CA ALA A 208 -25.36 -4.15 3.85
C ALA A 208 -25.17 -2.68 3.44
N GLU A 209 -25.84 -1.76 4.13
CA GLU A 209 -25.71 -0.31 3.86
C GLU A 209 -24.30 0.21 4.15
N TRP A 210 -23.73 -0.23 5.27
CA TRP A 210 -22.37 0.14 5.64
C TRP A 210 -21.32 -0.46 4.69
N LEU A 211 -21.46 -1.73 4.28
CA LEU A 211 -20.59 -2.33 3.27
C LEU A 211 -20.67 -1.60 1.94
N SER A 212 -21.87 -1.19 1.53
CA SER A 212 -22.09 -0.34 0.36
C SER A 212 -21.44 1.05 0.52
N LEU A 213 -21.43 1.61 1.73
CA LEU A 213 -20.72 2.85 2.02
C LEU A 213 -19.21 2.69 1.84
N LEU A 214 -18.61 1.59 2.31
CA LEU A 214 -17.19 1.29 2.09
C LEU A 214 -16.86 1.20 0.60
N ASP A 215 -17.72 0.55 -0.20
CA ASP A 215 -17.52 0.47 -1.66
C ASP A 215 -17.60 1.85 -2.31
N ARG A 216 -18.56 2.69 -1.91
CA ARG A 216 -18.65 4.08 -2.39
C ARG A 216 -17.45 4.92 -1.97
N ALA A 217 -16.94 4.76 -0.75
CA ALA A 217 -15.76 5.48 -0.27
C ALA A 217 -14.52 5.10 -1.09
N LEU A 218 -14.35 3.81 -1.35
CA LEU A 218 -13.26 3.29 -2.18
C LEU A 218 -13.35 3.82 -3.62
N ALA A 219 -14.56 3.83 -4.20
CA ALA A 219 -14.78 4.36 -5.54
C ALA A 219 -14.53 5.87 -5.60
N ALA A 220 -15.07 6.64 -4.62
CA ALA A 220 -14.88 8.09 -4.54
C ALA A 220 -13.41 8.50 -4.32
N ALA A 221 -12.60 7.64 -3.67
CA ALA A 221 -11.16 7.83 -3.52
C ALA A 221 -10.37 7.54 -4.82
N GLY A 222 -11.01 7.12 -5.90
CA GLY A 222 -10.33 6.66 -7.12
C GLY A 222 -9.60 5.33 -6.95
N GLY A 223 -10.09 4.45 -6.08
CA GLY A 223 -9.41 3.25 -5.63
C GLY A 223 -8.33 3.54 -4.57
N LEU A 224 -7.65 2.50 -4.08
CA LEU A 224 -6.58 2.71 -3.08
C LEU A 224 -5.33 3.37 -3.70
N ASP A 225 -5.08 3.19 -4.96
CA ASP A 225 -3.95 3.78 -5.70
C ASP A 225 -4.26 5.15 -6.33
N GLY A 226 -5.52 5.59 -6.32
CA GLY A 226 -5.94 6.82 -6.97
C GLY A 226 -5.83 6.77 -8.49
N SER A 227 -5.93 5.57 -9.10
CA SER A 227 -5.83 5.40 -10.55
C SER A 227 -7.12 5.67 -11.30
N ALA A 228 -8.26 5.68 -10.61
CA ALA A 228 -9.56 6.06 -11.16
C ALA A 228 -9.91 7.51 -10.81
N GLU A 229 -11.05 8.00 -11.28
CA GLU A 229 -11.54 9.34 -11.00
C GLU A 229 -11.75 9.54 -9.49
N ILE A 230 -11.23 10.64 -8.96
CA ILE A 230 -11.33 11.01 -7.55
C ILE A 230 -12.47 12.01 -7.39
N SER A 231 -13.41 11.71 -6.50
CA SER A 231 -14.50 12.63 -6.17
C SER A 231 -13.96 13.80 -5.32
N PRO A 232 -14.26 15.05 -5.69
CA PRO A 232 -13.85 16.20 -4.90
C PRO A 232 -14.63 16.33 -3.58
N MET A 233 -15.78 15.66 -3.47
CA MET A 233 -16.65 15.73 -2.29
C MET A 233 -16.47 14.50 -1.41
N PRO A 234 -16.21 14.69 -0.11
CA PRO A 234 -16.20 13.58 0.84
C PRO A 234 -17.61 13.01 1.02
N ILE A 235 -17.69 11.69 1.12
CA ILE A 235 -18.96 11.02 1.42
C ILE A 235 -19.34 11.18 2.90
N ALA A 236 -20.63 11.04 3.21
CA ALA A 236 -21.10 11.08 4.59
C ALA A 236 -20.54 9.90 5.40
N ARG A 237 -20.11 10.17 6.64
CA ARG A 237 -19.65 9.16 7.60
C ARG A 237 -20.84 8.43 8.24
N HIS A 238 -20.63 7.19 8.63
CA HIS A 238 -21.63 6.38 9.35
C HIS A 238 -21.12 6.10 10.78
N PHE A 239 -20.42 5.01 11.01
CA PHE A 239 -19.87 4.70 12.34
C PHE A 239 -18.74 5.66 12.73
N SER A 240 -17.98 6.14 11.76
CA SER A 240 -16.88 7.09 11.99
C SER A 240 -17.34 8.54 12.20
N ALA A 241 -18.67 8.80 12.25
CA ALA A 241 -19.19 10.10 12.68
C ALA A 241 -18.78 10.45 14.12
N GLN A 242 -18.53 9.43 14.94
CA GLN A 242 -17.92 9.57 16.26
C GLN A 242 -16.47 9.05 16.22
N PRO A 243 -15.53 9.75 16.87
CA PRO A 243 -14.15 9.29 16.95
C PRO A 243 -14.06 7.91 17.64
N TYR A 244 -13.17 7.04 17.15
CA TYR A 244 -12.89 5.78 17.82
C TYR A 244 -12.34 6.02 19.22
N SER A 245 -12.99 5.43 20.22
CA SER A 245 -12.51 5.43 21.59
C SER A 245 -11.72 4.16 21.86
N TYR A 246 -10.42 4.34 22.18
CA TYR A 246 -9.54 3.22 22.49
C TYR A 246 -9.87 2.64 23.86
N ASP A 247 -10.21 1.34 23.88
CA ASP A 247 -10.39 0.61 25.14
C ASP A 247 -9.02 0.24 25.73
N ARG A 248 -8.72 0.81 26.89
CA ARG A 248 -7.46 0.57 27.61
C ARG A 248 -7.46 -0.74 28.39
N VAL A 249 -8.64 -1.28 28.67
CA VAL A 249 -8.79 -2.53 29.41
C VAL A 249 -9.03 -3.65 28.43
N PRO A 250 -8.07 -4.61 28.30
CA PRO A 250 -8.27 -5.74 27.39
C PRO A 250 -9.51 -6.55 27.77
N ILE A 251 -10.37 -6.81 26.79
CA ILE A 251 -11.48 -7.73 26.96
C ILE A 251 -10.91 -9.14 27.17
N ALA A 252 -11.48 -9.89 28.14
CA ALA A 252 -11.05 -11.24 28.47
C ALA A 252 -11.05 -12.14 27.22
N MET A 253 -9.97 -12.88 27.02
CA MET A 253 -9.80 -13.75 25.87
C MET A 253 -10.73 -14.96 25.96
N ARG A 254 -11.63 -15.11 25.01
CA ARG A 254 -12.43 -16.32 24.83
C ARG A 254 -11.58 -17.35 24.08
N GLY A 255 -11.59 -18.59 24.58
CA GLY A 255 -10.89 -19.72 23.95
C GLY A 255 -9.39 -19.77 24.15
N SER A 256 -8.81 -18.90 24.99
CA SER A 256 -7.38 -18.98 25.28
C SER A 256 -7.03 -20.23 26.06
N PRO A 257 -6.12 -21.09 25.57
CA PRO A 257 -5.60 -22.23 26.34
C PRO A 257 -4.60 -21.77 27.42
N ILE A 258 -4.20 -20.52 27.43
CA ILE A 258 -3.21 -19.96 28.36
C ILE A 258 -3.94 -19.08 29.38
N PRO A 259 -3.91 -19.43 30.69
CA PRO A 259 -4.42 -18.54 31.70
C PRO A 259 -3.58 -17.24 31.71
N ILE A 260 -4.23 -16.10 31.57
CA ILE A 260 -3.57 -14.81 31.70
C ILE A 260 -3.28 -14.59 33.17
N ILE A 261 -2.05 -14.84 33.56
CA ILE A 261 -1.56 -14.44 34.88
C ILE A 261 -1.06 -12.99 34.74
N TRP A 262 -1.93 -12.03 35.09
CA TRP A 262 -1.49 -10.67 35.36
C TRP A 262 -0.95 -10.66 36.79
N ALA A 263 0.37 -10.59 36.91
CA ALA A 263 1.02 -10.27 38.17
C ALA A 263 1.11 -8.77 38.37
#